data_f91b12b37a0fbf25281be0e24fd635c7
#
_entry.id   f91b12b37a0fbf25281be0e24fd635c7
#
_cell.length_a   1.000
_cell.length_b   1.000
_cell.length_c   1.000
_cell.angle_alpha   90.00
_cell.angle_beta   90.00
_cell.angle_gamma   90.00
#
_symmetry.space_group_name_H-M   'P 1'
#
loop_
_entity.id
_entity.type
_entity.pdbx_description
1 polymer ?
#
loop_
_entity_poly.entity_id
_entity_poly.type
_entity_poly.pdbx_seq_one_letter_code
_entity_poly.pdbx_strand_id
1 'polypeptide(L)'
;DWANMGACVKDLEEAGVDRIQFDVMDGNFVPNLTFGPEMISACRKYCKVPFETQLMVSQYNCETMLEAYVKATLGPEGEPGVVIAHAEANIHLHRILGRIRDLGGSPSVALNPHTPFEMVKDIMDMVDHVLVMTVNPGFGGQAYIPTMLNKIRQIREFVLSNNLDVDIEVDGGIKANWTISQCAAAGANCFIAGSGMFAYPSLKEGCDELREVAKDAQNGKVLPEPN
;
A
#
# COMPACT_ATOMS: atom_id res chain seq x y z
N ASP A 1 -7.43 -6.18 -15.48
CA ASP A 1 -8.02 -7.32 -16.18
C ASP A 1 -7.39 -8.63 -15.66
N TRP A 2 -8.13 -9.39 -14.85
CA TRP A 2 -7.63 -10.62 -14.20
C TRP A 2 -7.26 -11.72 -15.19
N ALA A 3 -7.90 -11.74 -16.36
CA ALA A 3 -7.56 -12.70 -17.40
C ALA A 3 -6.20 -12.42 -18.07
N ASN A 4 -5.67 -11.20 -17.90
CA ASN A 4 -4.45 -10.72 -18.54
C ASN A 4 -3.50 -10.04 -17.54
N MET A 5 -3.38 -10.54 -16.32
CA MET A 5 -2.57 -9.93 -15.25
C MET A 5 -1.11 -9.73 -15.66
N GLY A 6 -0.52 -10.70 -16.38
CA GLY A 6 0.86 -10.58 -16.86
C GLY A 6 1.07 -9.40 -17.80
N ALA A 7 0.13 -9.14 -18.72
CA ALA A 7 0.17 -7.96 -19.58
C ALA A 7 -0.02 -6.68 -18.74
N CYS A 8 -0.97 -6.70 -17.79
CA CYS A 8 -1.27 -5.55 -16.96
C CYS A 8 -0.06 -5.08 -16.13
N VAL A 9 0.68 -5.99 -15.49
CA VAL A 9 1.88 -5.62 -14.71
C VAL A 9 3.01 -5.10 -15.60
N LYS A 10 3.12 -5.61 -16.83
CA LYS A 10 4.07 -5.11 -17.82
C LYS A 10 3.71 -3.68 -18.26
N ASP A 11 2.44 -3.42 -18.55
CA ASP A 11 1.97 -2.09 -18.95
C ASP A 11 2.17 -1.06 -17.83
N LEU A 12 2.01 -1.47 -16.56
CA LEU A 12 2.30 -0.64 -15.39
C LEU A 12 3.80 -0.31 -15.28
N GLU A 13 4.69 -1.31 -15.49
CA GLU A 13 6.13 -1.08 -15.53
C GLU A 13 6.52 -0.09 -16.65
N GLU A 14 5.96 -0.27 -17.85
CA GLU A 14 6.19 0.64 -19.00
C GLU A 14 5.65 2.06 -18.74
N ALA A 15 4.59 2.20 -17.94
CA ALA A 15 4.07 3.48 -17.50
C ALA A 15 4.99 4.19 -16.50
N GLY A 16 5.95 3.48 -15.90
CA GLY A 16 6.95 4.03 -14.99
C GLY A 16 6.48 4.14 -13.54
N VAL A 17 5.60 3.24 -13.08
CA VAL A 17 5.26 3.14 -11.66
C VAL A 17 6.48 2.70 -10.84
N ASP A 18 6.56 3.12 -9.59
CA ASP A 18 7.68 2.79 -8.71
C ASP A 18 7.51 1.41 -8.07
N ARG A 19 6.24 0.94 -7.91
CA ARG A 19 5.86 -0.29 -7.24
C ARG A 19 4.49 -0.78 -7.75
N ILE A 20 4.21 -2.08 -7.65
CA ILE A 20 2.88 -2.65 -7.97
C ILE A 20 2.33 -3.34 -6.75
N GLN A 21 1.17 -2.88 -6.26
CA GLN A 21 0.46 -3.48 -5.16
C GLN A 21 -0.51 -4.57 -5.62
N PHE A 22 -0.54 -5.68 -4.88
CA PHE A 22 -1.48 -6.78 -5.01
C PHE A 22 -2.38 -6.84 -3.77
N ASP A 23 -3.68 -6.61 -3.98
CA ASP A 23 -4.69 -6.66 -2.93
C ASP A 23 -5.18 -8.10 -2.73
N VAL A 24 -4.65 -8.79 -1.71
CA VAL A 24 -5.04 -10.14 -1.36
C VAL A 24 -6.20 -10.11 -0.38
N MET A 25 -7.31 -10.73 -0.77
CA MET A 25 -8.55 -10.78 0.01
C MET A 25 -9.05 -12.21 0.12
N ASP A 26 -9.47 -12.64 1.30
CA ASP A 26 -9.82 -14.04 1.61
C ASP A 26 -11.32 -14.30 1.84
N GLY A 27 -12.15 -13.28 1.66
CA GLY A 27 -13.61 -13.38 1.93
C GLY A 27 -13.95 -13.48 3.42
N ASN A 28 -12.97 -13.31 4.31
CA ASN A 28 -13.14 -13.39 5.77
C ASN A 28 -12.82 -12.04 6.44
N PHE A 29 -11.62 -11.52 6.25
CA PHE A 29 -11.25 -10.19 6.77
C PHE A 29 -12.02 -9.07 6.07
N VAL A 30 -12.25 -9.22 4.76
CA VAL A 30 -13.09 -8.35 3.95
C VAL A 30 -14.11 -9.18 3.16
N PRO A 31 -15.30 -8.63 2.83
CA PRO A 31 -16.35 -9.37 2.13
C PRO A 31 -16.09 -9.46 0.60
N ASN A 32 -14.88 -9.76 0.22
CA ASN A 32 -14.44 -9.93 -1.16
C ASN A 32 -13.31 -10.98 -1.22
N LEU A 33 -13.16 -11.63 -2.35
CA LEU A 33 -12.17 -12.66 -2.61
C LEU A 33 -11.38 -12.30 -3.87
N THR A 34 -10.06 -12.34 -3.81
CA THR A 34 -9.22 -12.01 -4.97
C THR A 34 -8.36 -13.22 -5.39
N PHE A 35 -7.09 -13.23 -5.07
CA PHE A 35 -6.12 -14.19 -5.55
C PHE A 35 -5.09 -14.52 -4.45
N GLY A 36 -4.28 -15.53 -4.70
CA GLY A 36 -3.25 -16.00 -3.79
C GLY A 36 -1.82 -15.80 -4.32
N PRO A 37 -0.81 -16.30 -3.60
CA PRO A 37 0.60 -16.06 -3.89
C PRO A 37 1.06 -16.65 -5.24
N GLU A 38 0.42 -17.71 -5.73
CA GLU A 38 0.77 -18.29 -7.03
C GLU A 38 0.52 -17.34 -8.20
N MET A 39 -0.57 -16.57 -8.15
CA MET A 39 -0.86 -15.58 -9.18
C MET A 39 0.16 -14.43 -9.14
N ILE A 40 0.53 -13.95 -7.94
CA ILE A 40 1.56 -12.92 -7.76
C ILE A 40 2.90 -13.42 -8.33
N SER A 41 3.31 -14.63 -7.96
CA SER A 41 4.52 -15.27 -8.49
C SER A 41 4.50 -15.39 -10.03
N ALA A 42 3.34 -15.73 -10.60
CA ALA A 42 3.18 -15.83 -12.05
C ALA A 42 3.38 -14.49 -12.77
N CYS A 43 3.06 -13.37 -12.13
CA CYS A 43 3.26 -12.02 -12.67
C CYS A 43 4.73 -11.62 -12.69
N ARG A 44 5.58 -12.13 -11.79
CA ARG A 44 6.99 -11.75 -11.65
C ARG A 44 7.80 -11.89 -12.95
N LYS A 45 7.52 -12.90 -13.76
CA LYS A 45 8.21 -13.11 -15.04
C LYS A 45 7.95 -12.03 -16.11
N TYR A 46 6.93 -11.20 -15.91
CA TYR A 46 6.55 -10.14 -16.87
C TYR A 46 7.00 -8.75 -16.43
N CYS A 47 7.48 -8.59 -15.18
CA CYS A 47 7.73 -7.29 -14.59
C CYS A 47 8.88 -7.36 -13.58
N LYS A 48 9.77 -6.37 -13.58
CA LYS A 48 10.91 -6.25 -12.65
C LYS A 48 10.66 -5.22 -11.55
N VAL A 49 9.67 -4.36 -11.71
CA VAL A 49 9.27 -3.37 -10.70
C VAL A 49 9.01 -4.07 -9.36
N PRO A 50 9.41 -3.50 -8.22
CA PRO A 50 9.13 -4.06 -6.90
C PRO A 50 7.65 -4.36 -6.71
N PHE A 51 7.35 -5.51 -6.11
CA PHE A 51 6.00 -5.90 -5.74
C PHE A 51 5.72 -5.55 -4.29
N GLU A 52 4.46 -5.28 -4.05
CA GLU A 52 3.89 -5.04 -2.73
C GLU A 52 2.63 -5.89 -2.59
N THR A 53 2.45 -6.53 -1.45
CA THR A 53 1.32 -7.41 -1.21
C THR A 53 0.60 -6.98 0.06
N GLN A 54 -0.62 -6.46 -0.07
CA GLN A 54 -1.47 -6.13 1.07
C GLN A 54 -2.32 -7.34 1.44
N LEU A 55 -2.13 -7.86 2.66
CA LEU A 55 -2.80 -9.04 3.18
C LEU A 55 -4.09 -8.64 3.92
N MET A 56 -5.17 -8.44 3.18
CA MET A 56 -6.53 -8.28 3.73
C MET A 56 -7.14 -9.66 3.99
N VAL A 57 -6.51 -10.40 4.90
CA VAL A 57 -6.82 -11.80 5.20
C VAL A 57 -6.92 -12.03 6.71
N SER A 58 -7.65 -13.07 7.11
CA SER A 58 -7.75 -13.49 8.50
C SER A 58 -6.38 -13.84 9.10
N GLN A 59 -6.26 -13.79 10.42
CA GLN A 59 -5.04 -14.20 11.13
C GLN A 59 -4.56 -15.58 10.71
N TYR A 60 -5.46 -16.55 10.61
CA TYR A 60 -5.11 -17.91 10.21
C TYR A 60 -4.44 -17.95 8.82
N ASN A 61 -5.02 -17.28 7.83
CA ASN A 61 -4.46 -17.24 6.49
C ASN A 61 -3.16 -16.43 6.44
N CYS A 62 -3.06 -15.33 7.20
CA CYS A 62 -1.82 -14.56 7.32
C CYS A 62 -0.69 -15.44 7.88
N GLU A 63 -0.90 -16.11 9.01
CA GLU A 63 0.14 -16.93 9.66
C GLU A 63 0.56 -18.15 8.84
N THR A 64 -0.41 -18.86 8.26
CA THR A 64 -0.14 -20.13 7.55
C THR A 64 0.44 -19.95 6.16
N MET A 65 0.10 -18.85 5.47
CA MET A 65 0.53 -18.58 4.10
C MET A 65 1.62 -17.50 3.98
N LEU A 66 2.07 -16.92 5.11
CA LEU A 66 3.00 -15.78 5.11
C LEU A 66 4.25 -16.03 4.26
N GLU A 67 4.88 -17.19 4.43
CA GLU A 67 6.09 -17.55 3.66
C GLU A 67 5.84 -17.56 2.15
N ALA A 68 4.70 -18.07 1.72
CA ALA A 68 4.33 -18.09 0.31
C ALA A 68 4.12 -16.69 -0.25
N TYR A 69 3.46 -15.79 0.52
CA TYR A 69 3.27 -14.40 0.12
C TYR A 69 4.59 -13.64 0.08
N VAL A 70 5.44 -13.77 1.10
CA VAL A 70 6.76 -13.11 1.09
C VAL A 70 7.56 -13.56 -0.13
N LYS A 71 7.66 -14.87 -0.38
CA LYS A 71 8.39 -15.41 -1.56
C LYS A 71 7.83 -14.92 -2.89
N ALA A 72 6.50 -14.82 -3.01
CA ALA A 72 5.85 -14.31 -4.22
C ALA A 72 6.12 -12.82 -4.48
N THR A 73 6.39 -12.07 -3.41
CA THR A 73 6.61 -10.62 -3.46
C THR A 73 8.07 -10.25 -3.71
N LEU A 74 9.03 -11.16 -3.45
CA LEU A 74 10.45 -10.92 -3.71
C LEU A 74 10.72 -10.53 -5.17
N GLY A 75 11.72 -9.67 -5.36
CA GLY A 75 12.23 -9.29 -6.67
C GLY A 75 12.92 -10.45 -7.41
N PRO A 76 13.25 -10.27 -8.70
CA PRO A 76 13.80 -11.34 -9.54
C PRO A 76 15.17 -11.86 -9.07
N GLU A 77 15.95 -11.08 -8.34
CA GLU A 77 17.23 -11.46 -7.77
C GLU A 77 17.16 -11.67 -6.23
N GLY A 78 15.94 -11.71 -5.68
CA GLY A 78 15.67 -11.87 -4.25
C GLY A 78 15.61 -10.56 -3.46
N GLU A 79 15.49 -9.43 -4.13
CA GLU A 79 15.33 -8.13 -3.47
C GLU A 79 14.04 -8.12 -2.63
N PRO A 80 14.05 -7.43 -1.47
CA PRO A 80 12.86 -7.35 -0.62
C PRO A 80 11.67 -6.72 -1.34
N GLY A 81 10.54 -7.43 -1.34
CA GLY A 81 9.24 -6.84 -1.68
C GLY A 81 8.48 -6.50 -0.41
N VAL A 82 7.56 -5.56 -0.49
CA VAL A 82 6.79 -5.09 0.67
C VAL A 82 5.65 -6.05 0.97
N VAL A 83 5.54 -6.50 2.21
CA VAL A 83 4.41 -7.31 2.67
C VAL A 83 3.71 -6.60 3.82
N ILE A 84 2.44 -6.26 3.58
CA ILE A 84 1.63 -5.44 4.46
C ILE A 84 0.67 -6.32 5.25
N ALA A 85 0.81 -6.35 6.57
CA ALA A 85 -0.09 -7.03 7.49
C ALA A 85 -1.04 -6.03 8.16
N HIS A 86 -2.34 -6.32 8.17
CA HIS A 86 -3.31 -5.48 8.86
C HIS A 86 -3.20 -5.65 10.38
N ALA A 87 -3.14 -4.53 11.11
CA ALA A 87 -3.11 -4.54 12.58
C ALA A 87 -4.33 -5.24 13.17
N GLU A 88 -5.49 -5.06 12.55
CA GLU A 88 -6.78 -5.60 13.00
C GLU A 88 -6.91 -7.12 12.81
N ALA A 89 -6.13 -7.67 11.86
CA ALA A 89 -6.18 -9.11 11.55
C ALA A 89 -5.20 -9.94 12.39
N ASN A 90 -4.22 -9.31 13.07
CA ASN A 90 -3.08 -10.03 13.63
C ASN A 90 -2.88 -9.77 15.12
N ILE A 91 -3.31 -10.68 15.98
CA ILE A 91 -3.13 -10.58 17.44
C ILE A 91 -1.64 -10.50 17.83
N HIS A 92 -0.77 -11.19 17.09
CA HIS A 92 0.68 -11.22 17.33
C HIS A 92 1.44 -10.48 16.23
N LEU A 93 1.02 -9.25 15.93
CA LEU A 93 1.54 -8.44 14.82
C LEU A 93 3.07 -8.30 14.86
N HIS A 94 3.66 -8.03 16.04
CA HIS A 94 5.11 -7.96 16.20
C HIS A 94 5.84 -9.21 15.65
N ARG A 95 5.33 -10.40 15.95
CA ARG A 95 5.89 -11.67 15.46
C ARG A 95 5.74 -11.80 13.94
N ILE A 96 4.61 -11.38 13.38
CA ILE A 96 4.37 -11.41 11.92
C ILE A 96 5.36 -10.51 11.20
N LEU A 97 5.55 -9.27 11.66
CA LEU A 97 6.49 -8.31 11.07
C LEU A 97 7.94 -8.84 11.14
N GLY A 98 8.36 -9.38 12.29
CA GLY A 98 9.67 -10.02 12.42
C GLY A 98 9.84 -11.17 11.43
N ARG A 99 8.82 -12.03 11.26
CA ARG A 99 8.87 -13.15 10.34
C ARG A 99 8.91 -12.72 8.86
N ILE A 100 8.23 -11.63 8.48
CA ILE A 100 8.36 -11.05 7.13
C ILE A 100 9.83 -10.71 6.86
N ARG A 101 10.49 -10.02 7.79
CA ARG A 101 11.91 -9.64 7.68
C ARG A 101 12.83 -10.86 7.63
N ASP A 102 12.61 -11.86 8.48
CA ASP A 102 13.41 -13.09 8.51
C ASP A 102 13.30 -13.89 7.19
N LEU A 103 12.18 -13.78 6.49
CA LEU A 103 11.95 -14.38 5.18
C LEU A 103 12.51 -13.56 4.01
N GLY A 104 13.12 -12.40 4.28
CA GLY A 104 13.71 -11.51 3.29
C GLY A 104 12.77 -10.47 2.70
N GLY A 105 11.54 -10.34 3.22
CA GLY A 105 10.59 -9.29 2.83
C GLY A 105 10.80 -7.98 3.60
N SER A 106 10.24 -6.89 3.08
CA SER A 106 10.14 -5.60 3.74
C SER A 106 8.79 -5.51 4.49
N PRO A 107 8.80 -5.46 5.85
CA PRO A 107 7.57 -5.47 6.63
C PRO A 107 6.86 -4.13 6.58
N SER A 108 5.55 -4.17 6.40
CA SER A 108 4.64 -3.03 6.50
C SER A 108 3.42 -3.37 7.34
N VAL A 109 2.85 -2.37 7.99
CA VAL A 109 1.60 -2.48 8.74
C VAL A 109 0.52 -1.60 8.17
N ALA A 110 -0.69 -2.14 7.98
CA ALA A 110 -1.87 -1.38 7.57
C ALA A 110 -2.79 -1.06 8.75
N LEU A 111 -3.38 0.13 8.71
CA LEU A 111 -4.37 0.62 9.66
C LEU A 111 -5.68 0.96 8.93
N ASN A 112 -6.78 0.32 9.33
CA ASN A 112 -8.12 0.67 8.88
C ASN A 112 -8.52 2.09 9.33
N PRO A 113 -9.55 2.70 8.72
CA PRO A 113 -9.95 4.06 9.09
C PRO A 113 -10.26 4.23 10.58
N HIS A 114 -10.91 3.26 11.23
CA HIS A 114 -11.26 3.34 12.65
C HIS A 114 -10.12 3.01 13.62
N THR A 115 -9.00 2.45 13.13
CA THR A 115 -7.88 2.00 13.97
C THR A 115 -6.93 3.17 14.24
N PRO A 116 -6.73 3.58 15.48
CA PRO A 116 -5.83 4.68 15.82
C PRO A 116 -4.36 4.26 15.67
N PHE A 117 -3.49 5.25 15.43
CA PHE A 117 -2.04 5.04 15.29
C PHE A 117 -1.41 4.42 16.54
N GLU A 118 -1.94 4.71 17.70
CA GLU A 118 -1.48 4.20 19.00
C GLU A 118 -1.43 2.66 19.06
N MET A 119 -2.23 1.97 18.24
CA MET A 119 -2.23 0.50 18.16
C MET A 119 -0.91 -0.10 17.63
N VAL A 120 -0.12 0.68 16.90
CA VAL A 120 1.13 0.23 16.26
C VAL A 120 2.34 1.08 16.64
N LYS A 121 2.14 2.13 17.42
CA LYS A 121 3.18 3.08 17.79
C LYS A 121 4.44 2.44 18.37
N ASP A 122 4.26 1.42 19.22
CA ASP A 122 5.36 0.75 19.93
C ASP A 122 6.13 -0.27 19.07
N ILE A 123 5.70 -0.48 17.82
CA ILE A 123 6.35 -1.40 16.87
C ILE A 123 6.79 -0.71 15.58
N MET A 124 6.83 0.62 15.57
CA MET A 124 7.21 1.41 14.40
C MET A 124 8.66 1.24 13.98
N ASP A 125 9.54 0.78 14.87
CA ASP A 125 10.93 0.43 14.59
C ASP A 125 11.09 -0.92 13.86
N MET A 126 10.00 -1.69 13.76
CA MET A 126 9.99 -2.99 13.09
C MET A 126 9.54 -2.92 11.63
N VAL A 127 8.99 -1.80 11.19
CA VAL A 127 8.43 -1.64 9.85
C VAL A 127 9.27 -0.71 8.98
N ASP A 128 9.27 -0.97 7.70
CA ASP A 128 9.85 -0.08 6.69
C ASP A 128 8.76 0.83 6.09
N HIS A 129 7.49 0.42 6.21
CA HIS A 129 6.34 1.17 5.71
C HIS A 129 5.16 1.10 6.68
N VAL A 130 4.32 2.13 6.68
CA VAL A 130 3.01 2.13 7.35
C VAL A 130 1.95 2.59 6.36
N LEU A 131 0.94 1.74 6.15
CA LEU A 131 -0.16 2.01 5.24
C LEU A 131 -1.38 2.54 6.02
N VAL A 132 -1.82 3.75 5.68
CA VAL A 132 -3.08 4.31 6.16
C VAL A 132 -4.17 4.06 5.12
N MET A 133 -5.15 3.23 5.46
CA MET A 133 -6.32 3.06 4.62
C MET A 133 -7.17 4.33 4.63
N THR A 134 -7.37 4.92 3.47
CA THR A 134 -8.19 6.12 3.27
C THR A 134 -9.60 5.80 2.75
N VAL A 135 -9.92 4.52 2.71
CA VAL A 135 -11.25 3.91 2.54
C VAL A 135 -11.35 2.68 3.44
N ASN A 136 -12.54 2.12 3.61
CA ASN A 136 -12.65 0.79 4.21
C ASN A 136 -12.13 -0.27 3.22
N PRO A 137 -11.22 -1.18 3.62
CA PRO A 137 -10.68 -2.19 2.71
C PRO A 137 -11.76 -3.15 2.18
N GLY A 138 -11.52 -3.72 0.98
CA GLY A 138 -12.37 -4.76 0.40
C GLY A 138 -12.90 -4.45 -1.01
N PHE A 139 -13.07 -3.18 -1.37
CA PHE A 139 -13.58 -2.78 -2.70
C PHE A 139 -12.85 -1.57 -3.24
N GLY A 140 -12.55 -1.59 -4.53
CA GLY A 140 -12.00 -0.43 -5.24
C GLY A 140 -13.05 0.65 -5.53
N GLY A 141 -12.60 1.86 -5.90
CA GLY A 141 -13.45 2.94 -6.37
C GLY A 141 -14.30 3.65 -5.31
N GLN A 142 -14.01 3.44 -4.04
CA GLN A 142 -14.71 4.10 -2.93
C GLN A 142 -14.32 5.58 -2.80
N ALA A 143 -15.19 6.35 -2.12
CA ALA A 143 -14.92 7.74 -1.78
C ALA A 143 -13.82 7.83 -0.71
N TYR A 144 -12.86 8.73 -0.92
CA TYR A 144 -11.81 9.06 0.03
C TYR A 144 -12.39 9.56 1.37
N ILE A 145 -11.77 9.18 2.49
CA ILE A 145 -12.16 9.58 3.85
C ILE A 145 -11.22 10.70 4.35
N PRO A 146 -11.63 11.99 4.33
CA PRO A 146 -10.76 13.12 4.64
C PRO A 146 -10.18 13.12 6.05
N THR A 147 -10.89 12.54 7.02
CA THR A 147 -10.44 12.49 8.42
C THR A 147 -9.13 11.71 8.61
N MET A 148 -8.74 10.87 7.64
CA MET A 148 -7.48 10.12 7.67
C MET A 148 -6.24 11.01 7.58
N LEU A 149 -6.37 12.25 7.10
CA LEU A 149 -5.27 13.23 7.10
C LEU A 149 -4.69 13.46 8.50
N ASN A 150 -5.51 13.39 9.55
CA ASN A 150 -5.03 13.54 10.92
C ASN A 150 -4.11 12.39 11.33
N LYS A 151 -4.47 11.14 10.97
CA LYS A 151 -3.65 9.96 11.23
C LYS A 151 -2.32 10.04 10.48
N ILE A 152 -2.33 10.45 9.21
CA ILE A 152 -1.11 10.64 8.41
C ILE A 152 -0.16 11.63 9.08
N ARG A 153 -0.67 12.80 9.55
CA ARG A 153 0.13 13.80 10.26
C ARG A 153 0.73 13.24 11.55
N GLN A 154 -0.07 12.55 12.37
CA GLN A 154 0.40 11.94 13.61
C GLN A 154 1.55 10.96 13.36
N ILE A 155 1.44 10.11 12.33
CA ILE A 155 2.48 9.16 11.98
C ILE A 155 3.73 9.90 11.50
N ARG A 156 3.58 10.92 10.62
CA ARG A 156 4.73 11.70 10.12
C ARG A 156 5.46 12.41 11.25
N GLU A 157 4.75 13.04 12.17
CA GLU A 157 5.34 13.69 13.35
C GLU A 157 6.10 12.68 14.22
N PHE A 158 5.54 11.49 14.43
CA PHE A 158 6.20 10.44 15.19
C PHE A 158 7.48 9.93 14.51
N VAL A 159 7.41 9.64 13.21
CA VAL A 159 8.55 9.20 12.39
C VAL A 159 9.69 10.21 12.46
N LEU A 160 9.40 11.50 12.27
CA LEU A 160 10.41 12.56 12.33
C LEU A 160 10.97 12.73 13.74
N SER A 161 10.13 12.72 14.77
CA SER A 161 10.56 12.94 16.16
C SER A 161 11.43 11.81 16.72
N ASN A 162 11.33 10.61 16.13
CA ASN A 162 12.10 9.43 16.55
C ASN A 162 13.21 9.05 15.57
N ASN A 163 13.46 9.86 14.53
CA ASN A 163 14.45 9.58 13.49
C ASN A 163 14.28 8.21 12.84
N LEU A 164 13.05 7.79 12.59
CA LEU A 164 12.74 6.54 11.91
C LEU A 164 12.81 6.71 10.40
N ASP A 165 13.29 5.68 9.70
CA ASP A 165 13.27 5.59 8.23
C ASP A 165 12.06 4.73 7.82
N VAL A 166 10.88 5.35 7.82
CA VAL A 166 9.60 4.68 7.54
C VAL A 166 8.83 5.47 6.50
N ASP A 167 8.48 4.81 5.41
CA ASP A 167 7.57 5.35 4.40
C ASP A 167 6.12 5.35 4.89
N ILE A 168 5.39 6.41 4.58
CA ILE A 168 3.97 6.52 4.91
C ILE A 168 3.16 6.39 3.63
N GLU A 169 2.45 5.29 3.54
CA GLU A 169 1.62 4.92 2.39
C GLU A 169 0.15 5.26 2.63
N VAL A 170 -0.55 5.54 1.55
CA VAL A 170 -2.00 5.77 1.56
C VAL A 170 -2.67 4.97 0.46
N ASP A 171 -3.76 4.30 0.78
CA ASP A 171 -4.57 3.54 -0.17
C ASP A 171 -6.06 3.81 0.01
N GLY A 172 -6.70 4.14 -1.10
CA GLY A 172 -8.14 4.31 -1.21
C GLY A 172 -8.58 5.70 -1.66
N GLY A 173 -9.22 5.77 -2.83
CA GLY A 173 -9.76 7.00 -3.38
C GLY A 173 -8.72 8.03 -3.81
N ILE A 174 -7.45 7.63 -3.97
CA ILE A 174 -6.35 8.49 -4.40
C ILE A 174 -6.47 8.79 -5.89
N LYS A 175 -6.45 10.08 -6.23
CA LYS A 175 -6.54 10.63 -7.60
C LYS A 175 -5.61 11.83 -7.74
N ALA A 176 -5.26 12.20 -8.98
CA ALA A 176 -4.49 13.41 -9.29
C ALA A 176 -5.31 14.69 -9.07
N ASN A 177 -5.73 14.90 -7.85
CA ASN A 177 -6.53 16.05 -7.41
C ASN A 177 -6.22 16.35 -5.93
N TRP A 178 -7.16 16.99 -5.24
CA TRP A 178 -7.02 17.33 -3.83
C TRP A 178 -6.72 16.11 -2.91
N THR A 179 -7.14 14.89 -3.26
CA THR A 179 -6.96 13.71 -2.39
C THR A 179 -5.47 13.36 -2.25
N ILE A 180 -4.73 13.18 -3.35
CA ILE A 180 -3.28 12.94 -3.29
C ILE A 180 -2.54 14.16 -2.75
N SER A 181 -2.98 15.37 -3.14
CA SER A 181 -2.38 16.63 -2.71
C SER A 181 -2.43 16.82 -1.19
N GLN A 182 -3.59 16.59 -0.57
CA GLN A 182 -3.76 16.68 0.88
C GLN A 182 -2.98 15.58 1.62
N CYS A 183 -2.95 14.36 1.10
CA CYS A 183 -2.16 13.27 1.69
C CYS A 183 -0.66 13.59 1.66
N ALA A 184 -0.14 14.08 0.54
CA ALA A 184 1.26 14.48 0.39
C ALA A 184 1.63 15.63 1.34
N ALA A 185 0.78 16.64 1.43
CA ALA A 185 0.95 17.76 2.37
C ALA A 185 0.86 17.32 3.85
N ALA A 186 0.08 16.27 4.14
CA ALA A 186 0.00 15.70 5.49
C ALA A 186 1.22 14.84 5.86
N GLY A 187 2.08 14.49 4.90
CA GLY A 187 3.33 13.77 5.11
C GLY A 187 3.38 12.36 4.53
N ALA A 188 2.38 11.93 3.76
CA ALA A 188 2.49 10.70 2.98
C ALA A 188 3.52 10.88 1.84
N ASN A 189 4.26 9.81 1.54
CA ASN A 189 5.28 9.80 0.49
C ASN A 189 5.17 8.58 -0.45
N CYS A 190 4.22 7.67 -0.19
CA CYS A 190 3.86 6.57 -1.08
C CYS A 190 2.34 6.58 -1.32
N PHE A 191 1.91 6.44 -2.58
CA PHE A 191 0.51 6.64 -2.97
C PHE A 191 0.03 5.48 -3.83
N ILE A 192 -0.97 4.75 -3.35
CA ILE A 192 -1.57 3.63 -4.06
C ILE A 192 -2.82 4.13 -4.78
N ALA A 193 -2.78 4.13 -6.11
CA ALA A 193 -3.85 4.64 -6.96
C ALA A 193 -4.30 3.57 -7.95
N GLY A 194 -5.39 2.87 -7.64
CA GLY A 194 -6.03 1.94 -8.55
C GLY A 194 -6.92 2.68 -9.57
N SER A 195 -8.19 2.87 -9.24
CA SER A 195 -9.14 3.55 -10.14
C SER A 195 -8.71 4.97 -10.54
N GLY A 196 -7.93 5.65 -9.69
CA GLY A 196 -7.41 6.98 -9.99
C GLY A 196 -6.41 7.00 -11.14
N MET A 197 -5.66 5.92 -11.36
CA MET A 197 -4.70 5.77 -12.45
C MET A 197 -5.35 5.13 -13.69
N PHE A 198 -6.12 4.05 -13.50
CA PHE A 198 -6.77 3.32 -14.61
C PHE A 198 -7.90 4.09 -15.30
N ALA A 199 -8.32 5.24 -14.78
CA ALA A 199 -9.30 6.12 -15.42
C ALA A 199 -8.72 6.96 -16.58
N TYR A 200 -7.39 7.03 -16.70
CA TYR A 200 -6.73 7.78 -17.77
C TYR A 200 -6.70 6.99 -19.07
N PRO A 201 -6.70 7.69 -20.23
CA PRO A 201 -6.53 7.04 -21.54
C PRO A 201 -5.20 6.31 -21.66
N SER A 202 -4.16 6.78 -20.98
CA SER A 202 -2.83 6.20 -20.90
C SER A 202 -2.40 6.05 -19.44
N LEU A 203 -1.90 4.87 -19.05
CA LEU A 203 -1.36 4.63 -17.72
C LEU A 203 -0.17 5.55 -17.41
N LYS A 204 0.65 5.83 -18.42
CA LYS A 204 1.78 6.77 -18.26
C LYS A 204 1.32 8.18 -17.92
N GLU A 205 0.30 8.69 -18.62
CA GLU A 205 -0.28 10.01 -18.34
C GLU A 205 -0.83 10.06 -16.89
N GLY A 206 -1.57 9.03 -16.49
CA GLY A 206 -2.08 8.94 -15.12
C GLY A 206 -0.97 8.90 -14.06
N CYS A 207 0.09 8.14 -14.31
CA CYS A 207 1.26 8.05 -13.43
C CYS A 207 1.99 9.40 -13.31
N ASP A 208 2.23 10.06 -14.44
CA ASP A 208 2.94 11.35 -14.49
C ASP A 208 2.13 12.44 -13.76
N GLU A 209 0.80 12.52 -13.96
CA GLU A 209 -0.05 13.52 -13.33
C GLU A 209 -0.19 13.29 -11.82
N LEU A 210 -0.39 12.04 -11.39
CA LEU A 210 -0.40 11.70 -9.95
C LEU A 210 0.90 12.14 -9.27
N ARG A 211 2.05 11.85 -9.90
CA ARG A 211 3.37 12.21 -9.38
C ARG A 211 3.60 13.71 -9.34
N GLU A 212 3.15 14.44 -10.37
CA GLU A 212 3.25 15.91 -10.42
C GLU A 212 2.46 16.56 -9.29
N VAL A 213 1.18 16.19 -9.13
CA VAL A 213 0.32 16.75 -8.07
C VAL A 213 0.86 16.45 -6.67
N ALA A 214 1.38 15.23 -6.43
CA ALA A 214 2.00 14.89 -5.16
C ALA A 214 3.25 15.74 -4.88
N LYS A 215 4.15 15.89 -5.85
CA LYS A 215 5.36 16.71 -5.73
C LYS A 215 5.05 18.19 -5.52
N ASP A 216 4.08 18.73 -6.24
CA ASP A 216 3.63 20.12 -6.07
C ASP A 216 3.12 20.36 -4.64
N ALA A 217 2.35 19.43 -4.09
CA ALA A 217 1.86 19.54 -2.71
C ALA A 217 2.98 19.45 -1.68
N GLN A 218 3.97 18.58 -1.86
CA GLN A 218 5.16 18.51 -1.00
C GLN A 218 5.99 19.80 -1.05
N ASN A 219 5.93 20.54 -2.14
CA ASN A 219 6.57 21.85 -2.32
C ASN A 219 5.66 23.03 -1.89
N GLY A 220 4.54 22.75 -1.21
CA GLY A 220 3.65 23.76 -0.65
C GLY A 220 2.49 24.24 -1.56
N LYS A 221 2.33 23.65 -2.76
CA LYS A 221 1.21 23.94 -3.67
C LYS A 221 0.05 22.97 -3.44
N VAL A 222 -0.63 23.11 -2.32
CA VAL A 222 -1.67 22.18 -1.89
C VAL A 222 -3.02 22.54 -2.53
N LEU A 223 -3.65 21.55 -3.18
CA LEU A 223 -5.00 21.72 -3.73
C LEU A 223 -6.05 21.64 -2.62
N PRO A 224 -7.02 22.58 -2.56
CA PRO A 224 -8.07 22.56 -1.57
C PRO A 224 -9.10 21.45 -1.85
N GLU A 225 -9.72 20.96 -0.78
CA GLU A 225 -10.92 20.13 -0.90
C GLU A 225 -12.05 20.95 -1.55
N PRO A 226 -12.77 20.38 -2.53
CA PRO A 226 -13.92 21.06 -3.14
C PRO A 226 -15.04 21.28 -2.11
N ASN A 227 -15.69 22.44 -2.17
CA ASN A 227 -16.84 22.78 -1.34
C ASN A 227 -18.06 21.92 -1.64
#